data_0cd12085c97757b9e319b4c5368d06a6
#
_entry.id   0cd12085c97757b9e319b4c5368d06a6
#
_cell.length_a   1.000
_cell.length_b   1.000
_cell.length_c   1.000
_cell.angle_alpha   90.00
_cell.angle_beta   90.00
_cell.angle_gamma   90.00
#
_symmetry.space_group_name_H-M   'P 1'
#
loop_
_entity.id
_entity.type
_entity.pdbx_description
1 polymer ?
#
loop_
_entity_poly.entity_id
_entity_poly.type
_entity_poly.pdbx_seq_one_letter_code
_entity_poly.pdbx_strand_id
1 'polypeptide(L)'
;LGIVVLFLLSLDVARIFYLQVLKGDEYAAKAESQQLSDTEIPAMRGTIYDSDGNILAQSATVWTVYLDPLNIKDKQRPVLIAELTKLFDLDEEEAKALEEKTRQKNHYVIVREQVENNIKKQLADFIDKQAMANCIGMEQSTKRYYPYGSLASSVIGFTGADDQGLSGLEQNYNDLLTGTPGRLITAKDAKSNSCLLYTSPSPRDRQKS
;
A
#
# COMPACT_ATOMS: atom_id res chain seq x y z
N LEU A 1 -28.45 -49.54 18.67
CA LEU A 1 -28.47 -48.12 18.29
C LEU A 1 -27.69 -47.25 19.29
N GLY A 2 -27.91 -47.39 20.60
CA GLY A 2 -27.24 -46.58 21.65
C GLY A 2 -25.72 -46.70 21.68
N ILE A 3 -25.17 -47.91 21.51
CA ILE A 3 -23.72 -48.16 21.50
C ILE A 3 -23.05 -47.46 20.31
N VAL A 4 -23.68 -47.47 19.15
CA VAL A 4 -23.17 -46.79 17.94
C VAL A 4 -23.11 -45.25 18.13
N VAL A 5 -24.15 -44.70 18.74
CA VAL A 5 -24.20 -43.24 19.07
C VAL A 5 -23.10 -42.87 20.07
N LEU A 6 -22.90 -43.65 21.12
CA LEU A 6 -21.82 -43.45 22.11
C LEU A 6 -20.45 -43.53 21.48
N PHE A 7 -20.23 -44.46 20.55
CA PHE A 7 -18.96 -44.59 19.82
C PHE A 7 -18.71 -43.36 18.91
N LEU A 8 -19.71 -42.87 18.16
CA LEU A 8 -19.60 -41.69 17.38
C LEU A 8 -19.29 -40.44 18.21
N LEU A 9 -19.99 -40.25 19.35
CA LEU A 9 -19.70 -39.17 20.29
C LEU A 9 -18.27 -39.21 20.83
N SER A 10 -17.73 -40.39 21.13
CA SER A 10 -16.36 -40.55 21.61
C SER A 10 -15.32 -40.15 20.54
N LEU A 11 -15.60 -40.43 19.27
CA LEU A 11 -14.77 -40.00 18.14
C LEU A 11 -14.79 -38.47 17.98
N ASP A 12 -15.95 -37.84 18.12
CA ASP A 12 -16.06 -36.36 18.04
C ASP A 12 -15.29 -35.70 19.20
N VAL A 13 -15.43 -36.21 20.43
CA VAL A 13 -14.64 -35.69 21.56
C VAL A 13 -13.13 -35.85 21.35
N ALA A 14 -12.70 -37.01 20.88
CA ALA A 14 -11.29 -37.24 20.59
C ALA A 14 -10.77 -36.30 19.47
N ARG A 15 -11.59 -36.02 18.46
CA ARG A 15 -11.27 -35.07 17.40
C ARG A 15 -11.18 -33.62 17.91
N ILE A 16 -12.12 -33.20 18.73
CA ILE A 16 -12.10 -31.87 19.34
C ILE A 16 -10.86 -31.72 20.22
N PHE A 17 -10.55 -32.73 21.04
CA PHE A 17 -9.34 -32.72 21.87
C PHE A 17 -8.07 -32.61 21.01
N TYR A 18 -7.97 -33.36 19.91
CA TYR A 18 -6.86 -33.29 18.99
C TYR A 18 -6.70 -31.88 18.39
N LEU A 19 -7.82 -31.26 17.96
CA LEU A 19 -7.80 -29.93 17.33
C LEU A 19 -7.48 -28.83 18.35
N GLN A 20 -8.00 -28.91 19.58
CA GLN A 20 -7.81 -27.86 20.57
C GLN A 20 -6.47 -27.95 21.30
N VAL A 21 -6.01 -29.16 21.62
CA VAL A 21 -4.81 -29.36 22.46
C VAL A 21 -3.57 -29.55 21.61
N LEU A 22 -3.64 -30.37 20.56
CA LEU A 22 -2.45 -30.68 19.74
C LEU A 22 -2.26 -29.73 18.55
N LYS A 23 -3.34 -29.16 18.04
CA LYS A 23 -3.32 -28.25 16.89
C LYS A 23 -3.73 -26.81 17.23
N GLY A 24 -4.05 -26.54 18.48
CA GLY A 24 -4.54 -25.24 18.95
C GLY A 24 -3.59 -24.09 18.60
N ASP A 25 -2.32 -24.23 18.94
CA ASP A 25 -1.30 -23.20 18.70
C ASP A 25 -1.07 -22.95 17.20
N GLU A 26 -1.10 -24.01 16.37
CA GLU A 26 -0.97 -23.87 14.92
C GLU A 26 -2.14 -23.10 14.32
N TYR A 27 -3.36 -23.40 14.76
CA TYR A 27 -4.56 -22.70 14.28
C TYR A 27 -4.66 -21.27 14.83
N ALA A 28 -4.22 -21.03 16.06
CA ALA A 28 -4.15 -19.70 16.64
C ALA A 28 -3.16 -18.82 15.85
N ALA A 29 -1.97 -19.31 15.55
CA ALA A 29 -0.98 -18.60 14.74
C ALA A 29 -1.48 -18.30 13.30
N LYS A 30 -2.19 -19.25 12.69
CA LYS A 30 -2.82 -19.04 11.37
C LYS A 30 -3.94 -18.01 11.43
N ALA A 31 -4.77 -18.02 12.47
CA ALA A 31 -5.83 -17.04 12.65
C ALA A 31 -5.24 -15.63 12.86
N GLU A 32 -4.20 -15.51 13.69
CA GLU A 32 -3.49 -14.26 13.92
C GLU A 32 -2.88 -13.71 12.62
N SER A 33 -2.19 -14.54 11.85
CA SER A 33 -1.60 -14.14 10.56
C SER A 33 -2.64 -13.71 9.51
N GLN A 34 -3.86 -14.22 9.57
CA GLN A 34 -4.96 -13.82 8.70
C GLN A 34 -5.65 -12.53 9.15
N GLN A 35 -5.66 -12.26 10.45
CA GLN A 35 -6.27 -11.06 11.02
C GLN A 35 -5.32 -9.85 10.98
N LEU A 36 -4.02 -10.08 11.10
CA LEU A 36 -3.02 -9.02 11.08
C LEU A 36 -2.60 -8.71 9.65
N SER A 37 -2.72 -7.45 9.26
CA SER A 37 -2.12 -6.91 8.05
C SER A 37 -0.91 -6.09 8.46
N ASP A 38 0.26 -6.54 8.06
CA ASP A 38 1.52 -5.82 8.25
C ASP A 38 1.84 -5.08 6.94
N THR A 39 1.78 -3.76 7.01
CA THR A 39 2.05 -2.88 5.87
C THR A 39 3.30 -2.08 6.17
N GLU A 40 4.29 -2.22 5.32
CA GLU A 40 5.51 -1.42 5.38
C GLU A 40 5.23 0.00 4.87
N ILE A 41 5.57 1.01 5.69
CA ILE A 41 5.47 2.41 5.29
C ILE A 41 6.87 2.83 4.83
N PRO A 42 7.05 3.21 3.55
CA PRO A 42 8.35 3.60 3.04
C PRO A 42 8.87 4.82 3.81
N ALA A 43 10.14 4.78 4.19
CA ALA A 43 10.79 5.92 4.81
C ALA A 43 10.95 7.04 3.80
N MET A 44 10.72 8.28 4.23
CA MET A 44 11.06 9.44 3.40
C MET A 44 12.58 9.62 3.36
N ARG A 45 13.14 9.63 2.15
CA ARG A 45 14.57 9.83 1.93
C ARG A 45 15.02 11.20 2.43
N GLY A 46 16.20 11.29 3.03
CA GLY A 46 16.78 12.50 3.62
C GLY A 46 16.87 13.65 2.63
N THR A 47 16.64 14.88 3.09
CA THR A 47 16.78 16.09 2.30
C THR A 47 18.25 16.50 2.19
N ILE A 48 18.67 16.92 1.00
CA ILE A 48 20.01 17.45 0.75
C ILE A 48 19.90 18.97 0.69
N TYR A 49 20.74 19.66 1.44
CA TYR A 49 20.81 21.10 1.51
C TYR A 49 22.16 21.59 1.00
N ASP A 50 22.20 22.83 0.54
CA ASP A 50 23.47 23.55 0.33
C ASP A 50 23.97 24.18 1.65
N SER A 51 25.10 24.92 1.57
CA SER A 51 25.70 25.63 2.72
C SER A 51 24.79 26.72 3.29
N ASP A 52 23.89 27.27 2.50
CA ASP A 52 22.98 28.34 2.86
C ASP A 52 21.61 27.84 3.34
N GLY A 53 21.42 26.51 3.35
CA GLY A 53 20.20 25.86 3.79
C GLY A 53 19.11 25.75 2.72
N ASN A 54 19.43 26.01 1.43
CA ASN A 54 18.48 25.80 0.34
C ASN A 54 18.36 24.30 0.02
N ILE A 55 17.17 23.87 -0.32
CA ILE A 55 16.86 22.47 -0.59
C ILE A 55 17.33 22.12 -2.02
N LEU A 56 18.33 21.26 -2.13
CA LEU A 56 18.84 20.76 -3.41
C LEU A 56 18.11 19.48 -3.86
N ALA A 57 17.74 18.62 -2.92
CA ALA A 57 16.92 17.42 -3.19
C ALA A 57 16.05 17.10 -1.99
N GLN A 58 14.78 16.81 -2.21
CA GLN A 58 13.84 16.39 -1.17
C GLN A 58 12.88 15.31 -1.68
N SER A 59 12.43 14.45 -0.78
CA SER A 59 11.37 13.48 -1.08
C SER A 59 10.02 14.00 -0.65
N ALA A 60 9.00 13.72 -1.45
CA ALA A 60 7.61 14.00 -1.11
C ALA A 60 6.78 12.73 -1.18
N THR A 61 5.75 12.66 -0.35
CA THR A 61 4.77 11.57 -0.41
C THR A 61 3.90 11.72 -1.64
N VAL A 62 3.84 10.65 -2.42
CA VAL A 62 2.96 10.47 -3.57
C VAL A 62 2.16 9.18 -3.39
N TRP A 63 1.23 8.92 -4.29
CA TRP A 63 0.34 7.77 -4.19
C TRP A 63 0.33 7.00 -5.49
N THR A 64 0.34 5.68 -5.40
CA THR A 64 0.07 4.79 -6.53
C THR A 64 -1.39 4.36 -6.45
N VAL A 65 -2.15 4.65 -7.49
CA VAL A 65 -3.56 4.26 -7.61
C VAL A 65 -3.63 2.95 -8.38
N TYR A 66 -4.30 1.96 -7.78
CA TYR A 66 -4.53 0.67 -8.40
C TYR A 66 -5.99 0.26 -8.31
N LEU A 67 -6.40 -0.62 -9.20
CA LEU A 67 -7.73 -1.22 -9.26
C LEU A 67 -7.66 -2.71 -8.92
N ASP A 68 -8.73 -3.21 -8.32
CA ASP A 68 -9.02 -4.65 -8.21
C ASP A 68 -10.16 -5.01 -9.18
N PRO A 69 -9.83 -5.43 -10.43
CA PRO A 69 -10.81 -5.75 -11.46
C PRO A 69 -11.84 -6.79 -11.06
N LEU A 70 -11.48 -7.75 -10.20
CA LEU A 70 -12.39 -8.81 -9.78
C LEU A 70 -13.54 -8.30 -8.88
N ASN A 71 -13.31 -7.21 -8.17
CA ASN A 71 -14.29 -6.59 -7.30
C ASN A 71 -15.12 -5.50 -8.01
N ILE A 72 -14.79 -5.15 -9.28
CA ILE A 72 -15.53 -4.15 -10.05
C ILE A 72 -16.78 -4.77 -10.65
N LYS A 73 -17.95 -4.28 -10.24
CA LYS A 73 -19.24 -4.67 -10.85
C LYS A 73 -19.41 -4.02 -12.22
N ASP A 74 -20.04 -4.72 -13.17
CA ASP A 74 -20.23 -4.22 -14.54
C ASP A 74 -20.92 -2.86 -14.62
N LYS A 75 -21.85 -2.57 -13.70
CA LYS A 75 -22.54 -1.27 -13.61
C LYS A 75 -21.65 -0.13 -13.11
N GLN A 76 -20.62 -0.43 -12.33
CA GLN A 76 -19.70 0.54 -11.74
C GLN A 76 -18.55 0.90 -12.70
N ARG A 77 -18.20 -0.03 -13.61
CA ARG A 77 -17.06 0.12 -14.52
C ARG A 77 -17.11 1.41 -15.36
N PRO A 78 -18.20 1.75 -16.08
CA PRO A 78 -18.23 2.95 -16.90
C PRO A 78 -18.10 4.24 -16.06
N VAL A 79 -18.72 4.27 -14.89
CA VAL A 79 -18.64 5.44 -13.98
C VAL A 79 -17.22 5.61 -13.45
N LEU A 80 -16.57 4.50 -13.09
CA LEU A 80 -15.19 4.48 -12.63
C LEU A 80 -14.21 4.96 -13.70
N ILE A 81 -14.32 4.44 -14.92
CA ILE A 81 -13.44 4.81 -16.03
C ILE A 81 -13.62 6.28 -16.38
N ALA A 82 -14.86 6.78 -16.45
CA ALA A 82 -15.16 8.18 -16.75
C ALA A 82 -14.52 9.12 -15.71
N GLU A 83 -14.59 8.79 -14.43
CA GLU A 83 -13.99 9.60 -13.37
C GLU A 83 -12.45 9.54 -13.39
N LEU A 84 -11.87 8.36 -13.61
CA LEU A 84 -10.41 8.21 -13.73
C LEU A 84 -9.88 8.95 -14.96
N THR A 85 -10.58 8.88 -16.10
CA THR A 85 -10.24 9.62 -17.33
C THR A 85 -10.21 11.12 -17.06
N LYS A 86 -11.20 11.64 -16.33
CA LYS A 86 -11.29 13.06 -15.98
C LYS A 86 -10.20 13.49 -14.98
N LEU A 87 -9.95 12.67 -13.93
CA LEU A 87 -8.98 13.00 -12.87
C LEU A 87 -7.52 12.95 -13.35
N PHE A 88 -7.22 12.04 -14.26
CA PHE A 88 -5.86 11.82 -14.76
C PHE A 88 -5.63 12.38 -16.15
N ASP A 89 -6.63 13.06 -16.74
CA ASP A 89 -6.59 13.62 -18.10
C ASP A 89 -6.13 12.59 -19.13
N LEU A 90 -6.73 11.39 -19.06
CA LEU A 90 -6.41 10.29 -19.97
C LEU A 90 -6.99 10.55 -21.35
N ASP A 91 -6.24 10.21 -22.38
CA ASP A 91 -6.76 10.24 -23.74
C ASP A 91 -7.70 9.06 -24.04
N GLU A 92 -8.34 9.04 -25.23
CA GLU A 92 -9.28 7.97 -25.58
C GLU A 92 -8.61 6.59 -25.70
N GLU A 93 -7.32 6.53 -26.08
CA GLU A 93 -6.58 5.29 -26.21
C GLU A 93 -6.22 4.73 -24.83
N GLU A 94 -5.75 5.59 -23.93
CA GLU A 94 -5.45 5.25 -22.54
C GLU A 94 -6.70 4.81 -21.78
N ALA A 95 -7.84 5.49 -21.99
CA ALA A 95 -9.12 5.13 -21.38
C ALA A 95 -9.60 3.75 -21.85
N LYS A 96 -9.49 3.44 -23.15
CA LYS A 96 -9.82 2.11 -23.69
C LYS A 96 -8.88 1.03 -23.16
N ALA A 97 -7.57 1.31 -23.11
CA ALA A 97 -6.59 0.38 -22.54
C ALA A 97 -6.87 0.11 -21.04
N LEU A 98 -7.28 1.14 -20.28
CA LEU A 98 -7.69 1.00 -18.90
C LEU A 98 -8.97 0.14 -18.79
N GLU A 99 -9.95 0.36 -19.66
CA GLU A 99 -11.16 -0.47 -19.70
C GLU A 99 -10.85 -1.95 -19.98
N GLU A 100 -9.97 -2.25 -20.91
CA GLU A 100 -9.53 -3.62 -21.19
C GLU A 100 -8.83 -4.25 -19.98
N LYS A 101 -7.96 -3.50 -19.31
CA LYS A 101 -7.29 -3.94 -18.09
C LYS A 101 -8.29 -4.26 -16.97
N THR A 102 -9.39 -3.50 -16.86
CA THR A 102 -10.45 -3.77 -15.86
C THR A 102 -11.28 -5.01 -16.15
N ARG A 103 -11.16 -5.60 -17.33
CA ARG A 103 -11.81 -6.87 -17.70
C ARG A 103 -10.95 -8.10 -17.42
N GLN A 104 -9.67 -7.91 -17.11
CA GLN A 104 -8.76 -9.00 -16.79
C GLN A 104 -9.07 -9.57 -15.41
N LYS A 105 -8.78 -10.86 -15.23
CA LYS A 105 -8.93 -11.56 -13.94
C LYS A 105 -7.68 -11.34 -13.07
N ASN A 106 -7.44 -10.10 -12.71
CA ASN A 106 -6.34 -9.68 -11.85
C ASN A 106 -6.89 -8.96 -10.62
N HIS A 107 -6.19 -9.08 -9.48
CA HIS A 107 -6.50 -8.33 -8.26
C HIS A 107 -5.76 -6.99 -8.15
N TYR A 108 -4.77 -6.76 -9.00
CA TYR A 108 -3.92 -5.58 -8.91
C TYR A 108 -3.57 -5.07 -10.31
N VAL A 109 -4.11 -3.91 -10.66
CA VAL A 109 -3.85 -3.21 -11.92
C VAL A 109 -3.52 -1.76 -11.61
N ILE A 110 -2.28 -1.35 -11.84
CA ILE A 110 -1.85 0.02 -11.65
C ILE A 110 -2.51 0.91 -12.71
N VAL A 111 -3.15 1.99 -12.25
CA VAL A 111 -3.74 3.03 -13.10
C VAL A 111 -2.77 4.17 -13.31
N ARG A 112 -2.26 4.71 -12.21
CA ARG A 112 -1.33 5.84 -12.21
C ARG A 112 -0.41 5.77 -11.01
N GLU A 113 0.86 6.00 -11.25
CA GLU A 113 1.88 6.16 -10.21
C GLU A 113 2.13 7.64 -9.94
N GLN A 114 2.75 7.92 -8.81
CA GLN A 114 3.20 9.26 -8.41
C GLN A 114 2.07 10.32 -8.39
N VAL A 115 0.88 9.90 -7.95
CA VAL A 115 -0.29 10.76 -7.80
C VAL A 115 -0.11 11.69 -6.61
N GLU A 116 -0.36 12.96 -6.79
CA GLU A 116 -0.27 13.98 -5.75
C GLU A 116 -1.46 13.94 -4.77
N ASN A 117 -1.26 14.54 -3.60
CA ASN A 117 -2.23 14.51 -2.49
C ASN A 117 -3.57 15.20 -2.81
N ASN A 118 -3.58 16.19 -3.71
CA ASN A 118 -4.79 16.88 -4.18
C ASN A 118 -5.71 15.92 -4.97
N ILE A 119 -5.14 15.17 -5.90
CA ILE A 119 -5.86 14.17 -6.71
C ILE A 119 -6.30 12.98 -5.84
N LYS A 120 -5.42 12.54 -4.92
CA LYS A 120 -5.79 11.52 -3.94
C LYS A 120 -7.06 11.88 -3.16
N LYS A 121 -7.19 13.13 -2.67
CA LYS A 121 -8.37 13.58 -1.92
C LYS A 121 -9.62 13.51 -2.79
N GLN A 122 -9.56 14.00 -4.03
CA GLN A 122 -10.69 13.94 -4.96
C GLN A 122 -11.12 12.50 -5.25
N LEU A 123 -10.14 11.60 -5.44
CA LEU A 123 -10.41 10.19 -5.65
C LEU A 123 -11.01 9.52 -4.40
N ALA A 124 -10.53 9.86 -3.20
CA ALA A 124 -11.09 9.36 -1.94
C ALA A 124 -12.57 9.78 -1.77
N ASP A 125 -12.88 11.06 -2.03
CA ASP A 125 -14.25 11.57 -1.99
C ASP A 125 -15.16 10.87 -3.00
N PHE A 126 -14.64 10.52 -4.18
CA PHE A 126 -15.36 9.74 -5.18
C PHE A 126 -15.62 8.31 -4.72
N ILE A 127 -14.60 7.63 -4.17
CA ILE A 127 -14.68 6.28 -3.64
C ILE A 127 -15.76 6.18 -2.56
N ASP A 128 -15.77 7.13 -1.63
CA ASP A 128 -16.73 7.18 -0.53
C ASP A 128 -18.17 7.41 -1.05
N LYS A 129 -18.34 8.36 -1.97
CA LYS A 129 -19.67 8.66 -2.57
C LYS A 129 -20.26 7.48 -3.34
N GLN A 130 -19.43 6.71 -4.01
CA GLN A 130 -19.85 5.58 -4.86
C GLN A 130 -19.78 4.22 -4.17
N ALA A 131 -19.33 4.17 -2.91
CA ALA A 131 -19.09 2.95 -2.15
C ALA A 131 -18.20 1.93 -2.92
N MET A 132 -17.10 2.44 -3.51
CA MET A 132 -16.18 1.65 -4.35
C MET A 132 -14.87 1.31 -3.63
N ALA A 133 -14.82 1.35 -2.31
CA ALA A 133 -13.62 1.09 -1.51
C ALA A 133 -12.96 -0.28 -1.78
N ASN A 134 -13.74 -1.27 -2.23
CA ASN A 134 -13.22 -2.61 -2.56
C ASN A 134 -12.67 -2.71 -3.99
N CYS A 135 -12.87 -1.71 -4.83
CA CYS A 135 -12.50 -1.74 -6.24
C CYS A 135 -11.25 -0.93 -6.55
N ILE A 136 -10.97 0.08 -5.72
CA ILE A 136 -9.86 1.02 -5.91
C ILE A 136 -9.04 1.06 -4.63
N GLY A 137 -7.73 0.88 -4.77
CA GLY A 137 -6.78 1.06 -3.68
C GLY A 137 -5.81 2.19 -3.98
N MET A 138 -5.27 2.76 -2.92
CA MET A 138 -4.24 3.79 -2.99
C MET A 138 -3.11 3.39 -2.05
N GLU A 139 -1.93 3.23 -2.61
CA GLU A 139 -0.72 2.85 -1.87
C GLU A 139 0.22 4.04 -1.77
N GLN A 140 0.76 4.25 -0.58
CA GLN A 140 1.70 5.33 -0.35
C GLN A 140 3.05 5.00 -0.98
N SER A 141 3.60 5.95 -1.72
CA SER A 141 4.92 5.88 -2.33
C SER A 141 5.67 7.18 -2.10
N THR A 142 6.92 7.23 -2.49
CA THR A 142 7.77 8.42 -2.40
C THR A 142 8.23 8.85 -3.79
N LYS A 143 8.46 10.16 -3.95
CA LYS A 143 9.06 10.73 -5.16
C LYS A 143 10.13 11.72 -4.79
N ARG A 144 11.28 11.59 -5.45
CA ARG A 144 12.39 12.53 -5.29
C ARG A 144 12.21 13.74 -6.17
N TYR A 145 12.34 14.93 -5.58
CA TYR A 145 12.24 16.21 -6.26
C TYR A 145 13.56 16.96 -6.18
N TYR A 146 13.95 17.55 -7.28
CA TYR A 146 15.13 18.39 -7.45
C TYR A 146 14.69 19.80 -7.88
N PRO A 147 14.49 20.73 -6.92
CA PRO A 147 13.88 22.04 -7.20
C PRO A 147 14.63 22.86 -8.26
N TYR A 148 15.94 22.69 -8.32
CA TYR A 148 16.79 23.43 -9.28
C TYR A 148 17.07 22.65 -10.58
N GLY A 149 16.33 21.59 -10.84
CA GLY A 149 16.42 20.80 -12.08
C GLY A 149 17.83 20.23 -12.31
N SER A 150 18.49 20.67 -13.40
CA SER A 150 19.82 20.18 -13.78
C SER A 150 20.97 20.81 -13.01
N LEU A 151 20.73 21.79 -12.12
CA LEU A 151 21.78 22.42 -11.33
C LEU A 151 22.49 21.37 -10.46
N ALA A 152 23.81 21.30 -10.60
CA ALA A 152 24.68 20.36 -9.89
C ALA A 152 24.26 18.88 -10.02
N SER A 153 23.52 18.51 -11.07
CA SER A 153 23.02 17.14 -11.29
C SER A 153 24.12 16.08 -11.31
N SER A 154 25.31 16.43 -11.82
CA SER A 154 26.48 15.55 -11.81
C SER A 154 27.06 15.33 -10.40
N VAL A 155 26.88 16.29 -9.49
CA VAL A 155 27.35 16.21 -8.10
C VAL A 155 26.31 15.55 -7.20
N ILE A 156 25.06 16.04 -7.26
CA ILE A 156 23.94 15.51 -6.46
C ILE A 156 23.63 14.09 -6.90
N GLY A 157 23.58 13.85 -8.20
CA GLY A 157 23.18 12.58 -8.77
C GLY A 157 21.66 12.45 -8.85
N PHE A 158 21.18 11.22 -8.95
CA PHE A 158 19.75 10.89 -9.02
C PHE A 158 19.44 9.57 -8.35
N THR A 159 18.17 9.34 -8.05
CA THR A 159 17.64 8.10 -7.48
C THR A 159 16.92 7.27 -8.53
N GLY A 160 16.92 5.95 -8.34
CA GLY A 160 16.09 5.03 -9.12
C GLY A 160 14.62 5.03 -8.66
N ALA A 161 13.82 4.16 -9.30
CA ALA A 161 12.40 3.99 -8.96
C ALA A 161 12.18 3.52 -7.52
N ASP A 162 13.15 2.79 -6.95
CA ASP A 162 13.12 2.27 -5.58
C ASP A 162 13.72 3.23 -4.56
N ASP A 163 13.82 4.53 -4.88
CA ASP A 163 14.48 5.56 -4.05
C ASP A 163 15.96 5.26 -3.72
N GLN A 164 16.59 4.32 -4.40
CA GLN A 164 18.00 4.01 -4.25
C GLN A 164 18.85 5.03 -5.00
N GLY A 165 19.88 5.57 -4.35
CA GLY A 165 20.85 6.47 -4.99
C GLY A 165 21.70 5.75 -6.04
N LEU A 166 21.67 6.23 -7.29
CA LEU A 166 22.38 5.62 -8.43
C LEU A 166 23.64 6.34 -8.81
N SER A 167 23.79 7.61 -8.44
CA SER A 167 24.99 8.39 -8.75
C SER A 167 25.22 9.54 -7.75
N GLY A 168 26.39 10.15 -7.77
CA GLY A 168 26.76 11.36 -7.03
C GLY A 168 26.62 11.24 -5.52
N LEU A 169 26.19 12.32 -4.87
CA LEU A 169 25.95 12.35 -3.41
C LEU A 169 24.83 11.39 -2.99
N GLU A 170 23.80 11.24 -3.84
CA GLU A 170 22.70 10.30 -3.60
C GLU A 170 23.20 8.86 -3.42
N GLN A 171 24.17 8.44 -4.23
CA GLN A 171 24.79 7.11 -4.12
C GLN A 171 25.75 7.01 -2.94
N ASN A 172 26.64 8.00 -2.77
CA ASN A 172 27.68 7.95 -1.74
C ASN A 172 27.10 7.98 -0.33
N TYR A 173 25.99 8.68 -0.13
CA TYR A 173 25.30 8.79 1.15
C TYR A 173 23.99 7.98 1.20
N ASN A 174 23.88 6.97 0.34
CA ASN A 174 22.63 6.21 0.22
C ASN A 174 22.15 5.68 1.57
N ASP A 175 23.01 5.02 2.34
CA ASP A 175 22.66 4.41 3.64
C ASP A 175 22.20 5.44 4.67
N LEU A 176 22.74 6.66 4.62
CA LEU A 176 22.34 7.75 5.49
C LEU A 176 21.02 8.39 5.05
N LEU A 177 20.80 8.49 3.73
CA LEU A 177 19.65 9.16 3.15
C LEU A 177 18.39 8.28 3.14
N THR A 178 18.52 6.98 2.94
CA THR A 178 17.37 6.05 2.74
C THR A 178 16.46 6.00 3.97
N GLY A 179 16.99 6.14 5.17
CA GLY A 179 16.19 6.05 6.40
C GLY A 179 15.78 4.61 6.72
N THR A 180 14.92 4.45 7.72
CA THR A 180 14.38 3.15 8.13
C THR A 180 12.88 3.13 7.89
N PRO A 181 12.33 2.17 7.16
CA PRO A 181 10.90 2.07 6.92
C PRO A 181 10.14 1.85 8.23
N GLY A 182 8.93 2.41 8.28
CA GLY A 182 8.00 2.17 9.37
C GLY A 182 7.17 0.91 9.11
N ARG A 183 6.53 0.37 10.16
CA ARG A 183 5.60 -0.75 10.07
C ARG A 183 4.26 -0.34 10.64
N LEU A 184 3.21 -0.62 9.89
CA LEU A 184 1.83 -0.41 10.28
C LEU A 184 1.15 -1.76 10.44
N ILE A 185 0.86 -2.14 11.69
CA ILE A 185 0.15 -3.38 11.98
C ILE A 185 -1.31 -3.05 12.25
N THR A 186 -2.19 -3.53 11.39
CA THR A 186 -3.63 -3.37 11.51
C THR A 186 -4.31 -4.70 11.66
N ALA A 187 -5.30 -4.80 12.56
CA ALA A 187 -6.21 -5.94 12.61
C ALA A 187 -7.41 -5.67 11.70
N LYS A 188 -7.75 -6.65 10.88
CA LYS A 188 -8.97 -6.62 10.07
C LYS A 188 -10.03 -7.53 10.65
N ASP A 189 -11.26 -7.05 10.76
CA ASP A 189 -12.41 -7.88 11.10
C ASP A 189 -12.92 -8.67 9.86
N ALA A 190 -13.87 -9.58 10.07
CA ALA A 190 -14.48 -10.35 8.99
C ALA A 190 -15.23 -9.49 7.94
N LYS A 191 -15.44 -8.19 8.22
CA LYS A 191 -16.05 -7.21 7.29
C LYS A 191 -15.02 -6.30 6.65
N SER A 192 -13.72 -6.59 6.82
CA SER A 192 -12.60 -5.79 6.33
C SER A 192 -12.46 -4.40 6.97
N ASN A 193 -13.12 -4.14 8.11
CA ASN A 193 -12.85 -2.93 8.87
C ASN A 193 -11.48 -3.06 9.54
N SER A 194 -10.64 -2.05 9.36
CA SER A 194 -9.29 -2.04 9.91
C SER A 194 -9.27 -1.34 11.26
N CYS A 195 -8.71 -2.00 12.27
CA CYS A 195 -8.38 -1.41 13.56
C CYS A 195 -6.87 -1.26 13.68
N LEU A 196 -6.40 -0.07 13.96
CA LEU A 196 -4.97 0.20 14.13
C LEU A 196 -4.50 -0.41 15.46
N LEU A 197 -3.59 -1.35 15.42
CA LEU A 197 -3.00 -1.97 16.62
C LEU A 197 -1.69 -1.30 17.01
N TYR A 198 -0.83 -1.00 16.04
CA TYR A 198 0.50 -0.47 16.30
C TYR A 198 1.05 0.30 15.10
N THR A 199 1.65 1.46 15.37
CA THR A 199 2.49 2.19 14.42
C THR A 199 3.88 2.33 15.03
N SER A 200 4.92 1.87 14.32
CA SER A 200 6.28 2.21 14.68
C SER A 200 6.59 3.61 14.16
N PRO A 201 6.84 4.60 15.01
CA PRO A 201 7.28 5.90 14.54
C PRO A 201 8.65 5.75 13.88
N SER A 202 8.86 6.46 12.77
CA SER A 202 10.17 6.56 12.15
C SER A 202 11.19 7.08 13.18
N PRO A 203 12.44 6.62 13.16
CA PRO A 203 13.49 7.11 14.07
C PRO A 203 13.64 8.64 14.10
N ARG A 204 13.25 9.33 13.02
CA ARG A 204 13.23 10.80 12.93
C ARG A 204 12.19 11.47 13.80
N ASP A 205 11.07 10.82 14.07
CA ASP A 205 9.99 11.39 14.91
C ASP A 205 10.37 11.38 16.40
N ARG A 206 11.30 10.49 16.80
CA ARG A 206 11.84 10.44 18.16
C ARG A 206 12.81 11.57 18.51
N GLN A 207 13.35 12.29 17.52
CA GLN A 207 14.29 13.39 17.77
C GLN A 207 13.59 14.75 17.99
N LYS A 208 12.27 14.81 17.88
CA LYS A 208 11.46 16.04 18.04
C LYS A 208 10.70 16.11 19.36
N SER A 209 10.86 15.12 20.26
CA SER A 209 10.24 15.16 21.61
C SER A 209 11.27 15.45 22.69
#